data_17a0ce0cc96467146d60b510ae4ad05b
#
_entry.id   17a0ce0cc96467146d60b510ae4ad05b
#
_cell.length_a   1.000
_cell.length_b   1.000
_cell.length_c   1.000
_cell.angle_alpha   90.00
_cell.angle_beta   90.00
_cell.angle_gamma   90.00
#
_symmetry.space_group_name_H-M   'P 1'
#
loop_
_entity.id
_entity.type
_entity.pdbx_description
1 polymer ?
#
loop_
_entity_poly.entity_id
_entity_poly.type
_entity_poly.pdbx_seq_one_letter_code
_entity_poly.pdbx_strand_id
1 'polypeptide(L)'
;KSYLQIERGLSKNAVESYVYDIQKLQKSVSNNAKTLPITIDKDTVLEGVYESVKSLSERSQARFISGLKSFFNYLVFEKYRADNPMEMVESPRLGRKLPPVLSTQEIDALIDAIDRSSLEGQRNVAILETLYGCGLRVSELTSLKISDLFFEEGFIRVLGKGNKERFVPVNPITEKLIKVYLKAVRP
;
A
#
# COMPACT_ATOMS: atom_id res chain seq x y z
N LYS A 1 11.39 13.11 7.38
CA LYS A 1 11.27 12.29 6.16
C LYS A 1 12.57 11.58 5.86
N SER A 2 13.70 12.30 5.82
CA SER A 2 15.03 11.76 5.50
C SER A 2 15.41 10.56 6.39
N TYR A 3 15.19 10.64 7.69
CA TYR A 3 15.38 9.52 8.62
C TYR A 3 14.65 8.25 8.19
N LEU A 4 13.35 8.37 7.85
CA LEU A 4 12.56 7.20 7.45
C LEU A 4 13.02 6.61 6.11
N GLN A 5 13.50 7.44 5.18
CA GLN A 5 13.96 6.99 3.86
C GLN A 5 15.38 6.43 3.92
N ILE A 6 16.30 7.15 4.55
CA ILE A 6 17.74 6.86 4.49
C ILE A 6 18.12 5.84 5.57
N GLU A 7 17.79 6.12 6.83
CA GLU A 7 18.21 5.26 7.94
C GLU A 7 17.32 4.03 8.13
N ARG A 8 15.99 4.21 7.93
CA ARG A 8 15.04 3.10 8.08
C ARG A 8 14.73 2.37 6.76
N GLY A 9 15.22 2.86 5.62
CA GLY A 9 15.03 2.22 4.31
C GLY A 9 13.56 2.05 3.90
N LEU A 10 12.65 2.92 4.39
CA LEU A 10 11.24 2.78 4.10
C LEU A 10 10.89 3.25 2.69
N SER A 11 9.93 2.55 2.06
CA SER A 11 9.40 2.96 0.76
C SER A 11 8.73 4.35 0.82
N LYS A 12 8.68 5.04 -0.32
CA LYS A 12 8.01 6.34 -0.45
C LYS A 12 6.59 6.34 0.12
N ASN A 13 5.80 5.33 -0.23
CA ASN A 13 4.41 5.19 0.25
C ASN A 13 4.34 5.01 1.79
N ALA A 14 5.29 4.28 2.37
CA ALA A 14 5.35 4.13 3.83
C ALA A 14 5.68 5.47 4.50
N VAL A 15 6.66 6.21 3.97
CA VAL A 15 7.03 7.54 4.48
C VAL A 15 5.85 8.52 4.38
N GLU A 16 5.14 8.54 3.25
CA GLU A 16 3.95 9.39 3.07
C GLU A 16 2.85 9.03 4.08
N SER A 17 2.63 7.75 4.34
CA SER A 17 1.67 7.29 5.36
C SER A 17 2.04 7.77 6.76
N TYR A 18 3.30 7.67 7.16
CA TYR A 18 3.78 8.18 8.45
C TYR A 18 3.63 9.70 8.56
N VAL A 19 3.95 10.42 7.49
CA VAL A 19 3.79 11.89 7.45
C VAL A 19 2.31 12.27 7.57
N TYR A 20 1.44 11.57 6.88
CA TYR A 20 -0.01 11.77 6.96
C TYR A 20 -0.53 11.56 8.39
N ASP A 21 -0.06 10.53 9.10
CA ASP A 21 -0.44 10.28 10.48
C ASP A 21 -0.05 11.43 11.41
N ILE A 22 1.17 11.96 11.25
CA ILE A 22 1.63 13.12 12.03
C ILE A 22 0.79 14.36 11.72
N GLN A 23 0.48 14.62 10.45
CA GLN A 23 -0.36 15.74 10.04
C GLN A 23 -1.79 15.61 10.56
N LYS A 24 -2.33 14.39 10.63
CA LYS A 24 -3.65 14.12 11.21
C LYS A 24 -3.67 14.46 12.69
N LEU A 25 -2.68 14.00 13.46
CA LEU A 25 -2.53 14.39 14.87
C LEU A 25 -2.40 15.90 15.01
N GLN A 26 -1.54 16.55 14.22
CA GLN A 26 -1.34 18.00 14.25
C GLN A 26 -2.65 18.75 14.08
N LYS A 27 -3.51 18.34 13.14
CA LYS A 27 -4.84 18.96 12.94
C LYS A 27 -5.75 18.82 14.15
N SER A 28 -5.73 17.68 14.83
CA SER A 28 -6.55 17.42 16.00
C SER A 28 -6.10 18.25 17.21
N VAL A 29 -4.81 18.54 17.32
CA VAL A 29 -4.21 19.29 18.42
C VAL A 29 -4.21 20.81 18.14
N SER A 30 -4.21 21.24 16.87
CA SER A 30 -4.06 22.67 16.47
C SER A 30 -5.22 23.59 16.89
N ASN A 31 -6.31 23.05 17.44
CA ASN A 31 -7.38 23.87 18.02
C ASN A 31 -6.93 24.59 19.30
N ASN A 32 -5.75 24.27 19.86
CA ASN A 32 -5.24 24.81 21.13
C ASN A 32 -3.82 25.42 21.03
N ALA A 33 -3.53 26.26 20.03
CA ALA A 33 -2.27 26.99 19.89
C ALA A 33 -1.18 26.28 19.06
N LYS A 34 -0.21 27.09 18.54
CA LYS A 34 1.02 26.68 17.81
C LYS A 34 1.95 25.79 18.63
N THR A 35 1.48 24.59 19.00
CA THR A 35 2.25 23.67 19.83
C THR A 35 3.17 22.85 18.93
N LEU A 36 4.47 22.99 19.11
CA LEU A 36 5.46 22.20 18.40
C LEU A 36 5.46 20.75 18.92
N PRO A 37 5.69 19.75 18.08
CA PRO A 37 5.77 18.34 18.51
C PRO A 37 6.80 18.08 19.61
N ILE A 38 7.77 18.97 19.74
CA ILE A 38 8.86 18.88 20.73
C ILE A 38 8.38 19.28 22.12
N THR A 39 7.46 20.24 22.22
CA THR A 39 7.02 20.84 23.50
C THR A 39 5.61 20.46 23.92
N ILE A 40 4.88 19.77 23.05
CA ILE A 40 3.50 19.35 23.35
C ILE A 40 3.49 18.41 24.56
N ASP A 41 2.59 18.66 25.50
CA ASP A 41 2.41 17.81 26.67
C ASP A 41 1.74 16.48 26.32
N LYS A 42 1.91 15.50 27.20
CA LYS A 42 1.41 14.14 26.99
C LYS A 42 -0.11 14.11 26.87
N ASP A 43 -0.82 14.84 27.70
CA ASP A 43 -2.29 14.79 27.78
C ASP A 43 -2.90 15.35 26.50
N THR A 44 -2.38 16.47 26.01
CA THR A 44 -2.78 17.05 24.72
C THR A 44 -2.52 16.08 23.54
N VAL A 45 -1.41 15.34 23.55
CA VAL A 45 -1.17 14.30 22.52
C VAL A 45 -2.21 13.20 22.62
N LEU A 46 -2.50 12.71 23.83
CA LEU A 46 -3.48 11.63 24.05
C LEU A 46 -4.90 12.04 23.63
N GLU A 47 -5.33 13.26 23.97
CA GLU A 47 -6.60 13.83 23.51
C GLU A 47 -6.67 13.90 21.98
N GLY A 48 -5.63 14.42 21.33
CA GLY A 48 -5.54 14.49 19.88
C GLY A 48 -5.56 13.12 19.21
N VAL A 49 -4.92 12.11 19.80
CA VAL A 49 -4.98 10.72 19.35
C VAL A 49 -6.40 10.18 19.48
N TYR A 50 -7.03 10.35 20.65
CA TYR A 50 -8.38 9.90 20.91
C TYR A 50 -9.38 10.47 19.89
N GLU A 51 -9.34 11.77 19.63
CA GLU A 51 -10.18 12.40 18.60
C GLU A 51 -9.88 11.85 17.19
N SER A 52 -8.59 11.66 16.87
CA SER A 52 -8.17 11.16 15.56
C SER A 52 -8.62 9.73 15.27
N VAL A 53 -8.73 8.86 16.28
CA VAL A 53 -9.07 7.45 16.10
C VAL A 53 -10.56 7.17 16.02
N LYS A 54 -11.44 8.07 16.52
CA LYS A 54 -12.90 7.88 16.56
C LYS A 54 -13.51 7.44 15.21
N SER A 55 -12.98 7.98 14.10
CA SER A 55 -13.48 7.70 12.76
C SER A 55 -12.74 6.57 12.03
N LEU A 56 -11.78 5.91 12.69
CA LEU A 56 -10.94 4.89 12.07
C LEU A 56 -11.38 3.48 12.43
N SER A 57 -11.25 2.56 11.47
CA SER A 57 -11.34 1.12 11.77
C SER A 57 -10.20 0.68 12.70
N GLU A 58 -10.39 -0.41 13.46
CA GLU A 58 -9.38 -0.95 14.39
C GLU A 58 -7.99 -1.13 13.73
N ARG A 59 -7.96 -1.65 12.51
CA ARG A 59 -6.71 -1.82 11.73
C ARG A 59 -6.04 -0.48 11.40
N SER A 60 -6.84 0.52 11.05
CA SER A 60 -6.34 1.87 10.78
C SER A 60 -5.88 2.57 12.05
N GLN A 61 -6.57 2.34 13.19
CA GLN A 61 -6.15 2.82 14.51
C GLN A 61 -4.79 2.23 14.91
N ALA A 62 -4.63 0.91 14.79
CA ALA A 62 -3.36 0.24 15.11
C ALA A 62 -2.20 0.79 14.27
N ARG A 63 -2.42 0.99 12.95
CA ARG A 63 -1.43 1.59 12.06
C ARG A 63 -1.08 3.03 12.47
N PHE A 64 -2.09 3.85 12.74
CA PHE A 64 -1.94 5.24 13.16
C PHE A 64 -1.14 5.35 14.47
N ILE A 65 -1.51 4.57 15.50
CA ILE A 65 -0.78 4.52 16.78
C ILE A 65 0.67 4.10 16.57
N SER A 66 0.92 3.08 15.73
CA SER A 66 2.27 2.63 15.39
C SER A 66 3.09 3.74 14.70
N GLY A 67 2.47 4.49 13.80
CA GLY A 67 3.09 5.64 13.13
C GLY A 67 3.51 6.73 14.11
N LEU A 68 2.63 7.09 15.03
CA LEU A 68 2.93 8.10 16.07
C LEU A 68 3.97 7.63 17.06
N LYS A 69 3.91 6.36 17.51
CA LYS A 69 4.98 5.79 18.37
C LYS A 69 6.34 5.89 17.70
N SER A 70 6.43 5.54 16.43
CA SER A 70 7.67 5.64 15.64
C SER A 70 8.17 7.08 15.57
N PHE A 71 7.29 8.05 15.38
CA PHE A 71 7.64 9.46 15.33
C PHE A 71 8.17 9.98 16.67
N PHE A 72 7.47 9.73 17.77
CA PHE A 72 7.92 10.19 19.09
C PHE A 72 9.17 9.44 19.56
N ASN A 73 9.33 8.16 19.24
CA ASN A 73 10.60 7.45 19.45
C ASN A 73 11.76 8.11 18.70
N TYR A 74 11.54 8.57 17.47
CA TYR A 74 12.56 9.31 16.73
C TYR A 74 12.92 10.61 17.46
N LEU A 75 11.94 11.37 17.97
CA LEU A 75 12.22 12.60 18.71
C LEU A 75 13.02 12.35 20.00
N VAL A 76 12.78 11.24 20.69
CA VAL A 76 13.56 10.83 21.87
C VAL A 76 14.96 10.40 21.46
N PHE A 77 15.10 9.61 20.40
CA PHE A 77 16.40 9.15 19.88
C PHE A 77 17.30 10.32 19.49
N GLU A 78 16.77 11.32 18.81
CA GLU A 78 17.47 12.55 18.41
C GLU A 78 17.61 13.56 19.56
N LYS A 79 17.18 13.21 20.78
CA LYS A 79 17.23 14.09 21.96
C LYS A 79 16.44 15.40 21.83
N TYR A 80 15.46 15.44 20.92
CA TYR A 80 14.51 16.57 20.84
C TYR A 80 13.47 16.53 21.95
N ARG A 81 13.23 15.35 22.55
CA ARG A 81 12.36 15.13 23.71
C ARG A 81 13.00 14.18 24.70
N ALA A 82 12.61 14.31 25.96
CA ALA A 82 13.04 13.39 27.02
C ALA A 82 12.16 12.13 27.12
N ASP A 83 10.90 12.20 26.67
CA ASP A 83 9.88 11.17 26.81
C ASP A 83 9.14 10.87 25.52
N ASN A 84 8.54 9.69 25.43
CA ASN A 84 7.60 9.35 24.37
C ASN A 84 6.16 9.36 24.95
N PRO A 85 5.31 10.36 24.61
CA PRO A 85 3.94 10.43 25.12
C PRO A 85 3.07 9.25 24.66
N MET A 86 3.46 8.53 23.61
CA MET A 86 2.75 7.38 23.08
C MET A 86 3.19 6.04 23.66
N GLU A 87 4.17 6.02 24.59
CA GLU A 87 4.76 4.77 25.09
C GLU A 87 3.72 3.82 25.67
N MET A 88 2.84 4.32 26.52
CA MET A 88 1.81 3.54 27.21
C MET A 88 0.50 3.36 26.41
N VAL A 89 0.42 3.92 25.20
CA VAL A 89 -0.77 3.77 24.35
C VAL A 89 -0.80 2.38 23.75
N GLU A 90 -1.80 1.58 24.09
CA GLU A 90 -1.97 0.26 23.52
C GLU A 90 -2.64 0.33 22.13
N SER A 91 -2.19 -0.53 21.23
CA SER A 91 -2.87 -0.70 19.94
C SER A 91 -4.04 -1.67 20.07
N PRO A 92 -5.14 -1.47 19.31
CA PRO A 92 -6.24 -2.42 19.29
C PRO A 92 -5.75 -3.83 18.93
N ARG A 93 -6.32 -4.83 19.60
CA ARG A 93 -6.05 -6.24 19.29
C ARG A 93 -6.79 -6.61 18.01
N LEU A 94 -6.04 -6.80 16.93
CA LEU A 94 -6.62 -7.18 15.63
C LEU A 94 -6.87 -8.68 15.57
N GLY A 95 -8.13 -9.06 15.36
CA GLY A 95 -8.47 -10.43 15.00
C GLY A 95 -7.91 -10.79 13.60
N ARG A 96 -7.49 -12.05 13.42
CA ARG A 96 -7.13 -12.58 12.09
C ARG A 96 -8.42 -12.80 11.28
N LYS A 97 -8.82 -11.79 10.51
CA LYS A 97 -9.90 -11.93 9.55
C LYS A 97 -9.28 -12.31 8.20
N LEU A 98 -9.63 -13.51 7.71
CA LEU A 98 -9.25 -13.90 6.34
C LEU A 98 -9.94 -12.95 5.36
N PRO A 99 -9.22 -12.45 4.35
CA PRO A 99 -9.85 -11.65 3.31
C PRO A 99 -10.84 -12.51 2.52
N PRO A 100 -11.95 -11.94 2.02
CA PRO A 100 -12.79 -12.63 1.05
C PRO A 100 -11.96 -12.86 -0.22
N VAL A 101 -12.09 -14.03 -0.78
CA VAL A 101 -11.47 -14.44 -2.05
C VAL A 101 -12.57 -14.76 -3.06
N LEU A 102 -12.33 -14.42 -4.33
CA LEU A 102 -13.21 -14.82 -5.41
C LEU A 102 -12.94 -16.27 -5.78
N SER A 103 -14.00 -17.01 -6.07
CA SER A 103 -13.91 -18.32 -6.70
C SER A 103 -13.51 -18.21 -8.18
N THR A 104 -13.07 -19.31 -8.77
CA THR A 104 -12.77 -19.34 -10.23
C THR A 104 -13.98 -18.94 -11.06
N GLN A 105 -15.19 -19.42 -10.69
CA GLN A 105 -16.44 -19.10 -11.39
C GLN A 105 -16.76 -17.59 -11.34
N GLU A 106 -16.50 -16.94 -10.20
CA GLU A 106 -16.71 -15.48 -10.08
C GLU A 106 -15.68 -14.69 -10.90
N ILE A 107 -14.44 -15.16 -11.00
CA ILE A 107 -13.42 -14.54 -11.86
C ILE A 107 -13.78 -14.71 -13.32
N ASP A 108 -14.18 -15.91 -13.75
CA ASP A 108 -14.63 -16.17 -15.11
C ASP A 108 -15.82 -15.27 -15.48
N ALA A 109 -16.83 -15.18 -14.61
CA ALA A 109 -17.98 -14.31 -14.80
C ALA A 109 -17.60 -12.82 -14.89
N LEU A 110 -16.62 -12.36 -14.11
CA LEU A 110 -16.09 -11.01 -14.20
C LEU A 110 -15.44 -10.73 -15.55
N ILE A 111 -14.65 -11.67 -16.06
CA ILE A 111 -13.96 -11.54 -17.34
C ILE A 111 -14.96 -11.61 -18.50
N ASP A 112 -15.97 -12.47 -18.42
CA ASP A 112 -17.00 -12.61 -19.44
C ASP A 112 -17.97 -11.43 -19.50
N ALA A 113 -18.16 -10.71 -18.40
CA ALA A 113 -18.96 -9.49 -18.37
C ALA A 113 -18.33 -8.29 -19.10
N ILE A 114 -17.05 -8.39 -19.49
CA ILE A 114 -16.36 -7.29 -20.18
C ILE A 114 -16.72 -7.32 -21.67
N ASP A 115 -17.22 -6.20 -22.19
CA ASP A 115 -17.45 -6.01 -23.62
C ASP A 115 -16.13 -5.96 -24.39
N ARG A 116 -15.79 -7.07 -25.05
CA ARG A 116 -14.56 -7.25 -25.84
C ARG A 116 -14.61 -6.59 -27.23
N SER A 117 -15.73 -5.95 -27.60
CA SER A 117 -15.83 -5.22 -28.86
C SER A 117 -15.08 -3.90 -28.85
N SER A 118 -14.86 -3.32 -27.66
CA SER A 118 -14.11 -2.10 -27.46
C SER A 118 -12.63 -2.34 -27.18
N LEU A 119 -11.78 -1.37 -27.53
CA LEU A 119 -10.35 -1.41 -27.25
C LEU A 119 -10.06 -1.47 -25.74
N GLU A 120 -10.83 -0.69 -24.96
CA GLU A 120 -10.76 -0.69 -23.51
C GLU A 120 -11.13 -2.05 -22.91
N GLY A 121 -12.17 -2.69 -23.45
CA GLY A 121 -12.59 -4.02 -23.01
C GLY A 121 -11.52 -5.06 -23.26
N GLN A 122 -10.90 -5.07 -24.43
CA GLN A 122 -9.79 -5.97 -24.73
C GLN A 122 -8.60 -5.76 -23.81
N ARG A 123 -8.24 -4.49 -23.52
CA ARG A 123 -7.23 -4.16 -22.51
C ARG A 123 -7.60 -4.67 -21.12
N ASN A 124 -8.84 -4.46 -20.71
CA ASN A 124 -9.31 -4.83 -19.36
C ASN A 124 -9.31 -6.36 -19.18
N VAL A 125 -9.69 -7.13 -20.20
CA VAL A 125 -9.56 -8.59 -20.16
C VAL A 125 -8.10 -9.02 -20.01
N ALA A 126 -7.17 -8.42 -20.79
CA ALA A 126 -5.75 -8.72 -20.66
C ALA A 126 -5.20 -8.37 -19.24
N ILE A 127 -5.67 -7.28 -18.64
CA ILE A 127 -5.33 -6.89 -17.28
C ILE A 127 -5.79 -7.94 -16.27
N LEU A 128 -7.09 -8.31 -16.28
CA LEU A 128 -7.65 -9.24 -15.31
C LEU A 128 -7.04 -10.64 -15.44
N GLU A 129 -6.88 -11.14 -16.67
CA GLU A 129 -6.24 -12.41 -16.94
C GLU A 129 -4.76 -12.44 -16.50
N THR A 130 -4.04 -11.35 -16.69
CA THR A 130 -2.65 -11.27 -16.24
C THR A 130 -2.55 -11.21 -14.72
N LEU A 131 -3.44 -10.44 -14.05
CA LEU A 131 -3.50 -10.39 -12.58
C LEU A 131 -3.79 -11.77 -11.98
N TYR A 132 -4.80 -12.46 -12.53
CA TYR A 132 -5.23 -13.75 -12.02
C TYR A 132 -4.26 -14.87 -12.43
N GLY A 133 -3.97 -15.00 -13.72
CA GLY A 133 -3.16 -16.09 -14.26
C GLY A 133 -1.69 -16.07 -13.80
N CYS A 134 -1.16 -14.88 -13.51
CA CYS A 134 0.22 -14.71 -13.02
C CYS A 134 0.31 -14.34 -11.53
N GLY A 135 -0.81 -14.16 -10.84
CA GLY A 135 -0.84 -13.79 -9.42
C GLY A 135 -0.10 -12.48 -9.12
N LEU A 136 -0.23 -11.49 -10.01
CA LEU A 136 0.47 -10.21 -9.86
C LEU A 136 -0.26 -9.26 -8.91
N ARG A 137 0.51 -8.40 -8.23
CA ARG A 137 -0.07 -7.21 -7.59
C ARG A 137 -0.37 -6.15 -8.65
N VAL A 138 -1.35 -5.29 -8.40
CA VAL A 138 -1.70 -4.19 -9.32
C VAL A 138 -0.48 -3.34 -9.67
N SER A 139 0.36 -2.99 -8.68
CA SER A 139 1.58 -2.22 -8.90
C SER A 139 2.62 -2.95 -9.77
N GLU A 140 2.69 -4.27 -9.69
CA GLU A 140 3.59 -5.10 -10.50
C GLU A 140 3.10 -5.14 -11.96
N LEU A 141 1.79 -5.29 -12.16
CA LEU A 141 1.20 -5.24 -13.50
C LEU A 141 1.41 -3.88 -14.17
N THR A 142 1.12 -2.78 -13.45
CA THR A 142 1.24 -1.42 -14.02
C THR A 142 2.67 -0.99 -14.31
N SER A 143 3.66 -1.63 -13.68
CA SER A 143 5.08 -1.40 -13.92
C SER A 143 5.72 -2.37 -14.90
N LEU A 144 4.98 -3.39 -15.38
CA LEU A 144 5.48 -4.41 -16.30
C LEU A 144 5.86 -3.79 -17.64
N LYS A 145 7.03 -4.11 -18.12
CA LYS A 145 7.56 -3.63 -19.41
C LYS A 145 7.53 -4.74 -20.47
N ILE A 146 7.53 -4.36 -21.74
CA ILE A 146 7.65 -5.32 -22.84
C ILE A 146 8.94 -6.14 -22.73
N SER A 147 10.03 -5.52 -22.28
CA SER A 147 11.33 -6.18 -22.06
C SER A 147 11.30 -7.21 -20.90
N ASP A 148 10.20 -7.29 -20.16
CA ASP A 148 10.03 -8.25 -19.06
C ASP A 148 9.23 -9.49 -19.50
N LEU A 149 8.80 -9.54 -20.76
CA LEU A 149 7.98 -10.61 -21.32
C LEU A 149 8.88 -11.62 -22.05
N PHE A 150 9.05 -12.80 -21.49
CA PHE A 150 9.86 -13.91 -22.03
C PHE A 150 8.92 -15.05 -22.40
N PHE A 151 8.09 -14.83 -23.42
CA PHE A 151 7.04 -15.77 -23.82
C PHE A 151 7.58 -17.05 -24.47
N GLU A 152 8.72 -16.99 -25.13
CA GLU A 152 9.35 -18.19 -25.69
C GLU A 152 9.83 -19.14 -24.60
N GLU A 153 10.21 -18.58 -23.45
CA GLU A 153 10.63 -19.32 -22.27
C GLU A 153 9.46 -19.60 -21.29
N GLY A 154 8.28 -19.06 -21.56
CA GLY A 154 7.06 -19.29 -20.79
C GLY A 154 6.96 -18.54 -19.49
N PHE A 155 7.65 -17.42 -19.32
CA PHE A 155 7.59 -16.61 -18.08
C PHE A 155 7.61 -15.09 -18.34
N ILE A 156 7.27 -14.34 -17.30
CA ILE A 156 7.48 -12.90 -17.21
C ILE A 156 8.37 -12.58 -16.00
N ARG A 157 9.17 -11.53 -16.12
CA ARG A 157 9.97 -10.99 -15.02
C ARG A 157 9.17 -9.91 -14.30
N VAL A 158 9.06 -10.02 -13.00
CA VAL A 158 8.27 -9.12 -12.16
C VAL A 158 9.15 -8.49 -11.10
N LEU A 159 9.08 -7.17 -10.97
CA LEU A 159 9.76 -6.41 -9.95
C LEU A 159 8.84 -6.24 -8.73
N GLY A 160 9.14 -6.95 -7.65
CA GLY A 160 8.36 -6.95 -6.43
C GLY A 160 8.80 -5.89 -5.39
N LYS A 161 8.24 -5.99 -4.20
CA LYS A 161 8.56 -5.09 -3.07
C LYS A 161 10.06 -5.15 -2.75
N GLY A 162 10.67 -3.98 -2.57
CA GLY A 162 12.10 -3.87 -2.25
C GLY A 162 13.01 -4.11 -3.46
N ASN A 163 12.50 -3.89 -4.66
CA ASN A 163 13.25 -4.03 -5.93
C ASN A 163 13.73 -5.47 -6.18
N LYS A 164 13.03 -6.47 -5.61
CA LYS A 164 13.37 -7.89 -5.81
C LYS A 164 12.71 -8.40 -7.08
N GLU A 165 13.49 -8.96 -7.97
CA GLU A 165 13.01 -9.61 -9.19
C GLU A 165 12.55 -11.04 -8.89
N ARG A 166 11.49 -11.47 -9.58
CA ARG A 166 11.07 -12.87 -9.65
C ARG A 166 10.54 -13.20 -11.03
N PHE A 167 10.69 -14.44 -11.43
CA PHE A 167 10.09 -14.98 -12.65
C PHE A 167 8.75 -15.62 -12.28
N VAL A 168 7.74 -15.36 -13.12
CA VAL A 168 6.39 -15.87 -12.94
C VAL A 168 5.99 -16.60 -14.20
N PRO A 169 5.58 -17.88 -14.13
CA PRO A 169 5.13 -18.61 -15.31
C PRO A 169 3.87 -17.97 -15.91
N VAL A 170 3.75 -18.00 -17.22
CA VAL A 170 2.62 -17.48 -17.97
C VAL A 170 1.91 -18.64 -18.66
N ASN A 171 0.59 -18.75 -18.46
CA ASN A 171 -0.22 -19.71 -19.18
C ASN A 171 -0.51 -19.24 -20.63
N PRO A 172 -0.83 -20.15 -21.56
CA PRO A 172 -1.04 -19.81 -22.98
C PRO A 172 -2.19 -18.82 -23.22
N ILE A 173 -3.21 -18.79 -22.36
CA ILE A 173 -4.36 -17.88 -22.48
C ILE A 173 -3.91 -16.46 -22.16
N THR A 174 -3.23 -16.27 -21.03
CA THR A 174 -2.68 -14.97 -20.62
C THR A 174 -1.69 -14.44 -21.67
N GLU A 175 -0.78 -15.29 -22.15
CA GLU A 175 0.17 -14.93 -23.20
C GLU A 175 -0.53 -14.42 -24.46
N LYS A 176 -1.54 -15.17 -24.95
CA LYS A 176 -2.34 -14.81 -26.13
C LYS A 176 -3.00 -13.44 -25.94
N LEU A 177 -3.61 -13.19 -24.80
CA LEU A 177 -4.30 -11.93 -24.52
C LEU A 177 -3.34 -10.74 -24.42
N ILE A 178 -2.17 -10.94 -23.82
CA ILE A 178 -1.14 -9.89 -23.80
C ILE A 178 -0.65 -9.60 -25.24
N LYS A 179 -0.40 -10.63 -26.04
CA LYS A 179 0.01 -10.45 -27.47
C LYS A 179 -1.05 -9.70 -28.27
N VAL A 180 -2.34 -10.01 -28.09
CA VAL A 180 -3.44 -9.29 -28.76
C VAL A 180 -3.47 -7.83 -28.30
N TYR A 181 -3.38 -7.57 -27.01
CA TYR A 181 -3.31 -6.22 -26.47
C TYR A 181 -2.15 -5.42 -27.07
N LEU A 182 -0.95 -5.98 -27.09
CA LEU A 182 0.25 -5.30 -27.62
C LEU A 182 0.15 -4.99 -29.12
N LYS A 183 -0.48 -5.87 -29.90
CA LYS A 183 -0.54 -5.76 -31.38
C LYS A 183 -1.70 -4.89 -31.85
N ALA A 184 -2.87 -5.00 -31.22
CA ALA A 184 -4.12 -4.47 -31.76
C ALA A 184 -4.72 -3.32 -30.94
N VAL A 185 -4.33 -3.15 -29.67
CA VAL A 185 -5.00 -2.25 -28.72
C VAL A 185 -4.07 -1.16 -28.19
N ARG A 186 -2.82 -1.52 -27.92
CA ARG A 186 -1.85 -0.56 -27.38
C ARG A 186 -1.45 0.45 -28.46
N PRO A 187 -1.54 1.79 -28.15
CA PRO A 187 -1.08 2.84 -29.07
C PRO A 187 0.43 2.80 -29.28
#